data_6981c9199d0ded1e4d456d2ac8d22c15
#
_entry.id   6981c9199d0ded1e4d456d2ac8d22c15
#
_cell.length_a   1.000
_cell.length_b   1.000
_cell.length_c   1.000
_cell.angle_alpha   90.00
_cell.angle_beta   90.00
_cell.angle_gamma   90.00
#
_symmetry.space_group_name_H-M   'P 1'
#
loop_
_entity.id
_entity.type
_entity.pdbx_description
1 polymer ?
#
loop_
_entity_poly.entity_id
_entity_poly.type
_entity_poly.pdbx_seq_one_letter_code
_entity_poly.pdbx_strand_id
1 'polypeptide(L)'
;EPRVVPLGGPRAMTVYRTLPQRARSLVGAWCFVDSYGPDDVAQSGGMKVARHPHTGLATVSWLFEGRIDHIDSAGNWALVRPGEVNLMNAGTGISHSEYSTADTTTLHGIQLWYAFPDKYRFTEPSLDWYRPNEIFGDGWRAKVFLGDVLGERSPVKTYIPLTGAEIRLEAGASVEIDLNSEHEHAVQQISGAVYVNGSAVPDDNLAFVPLG
;
A
#
# COMPACT_ATOMS: atom_id res chain seq x y z
N GLU A 1 16.40 0.82 3.58
CA GLU A 1 16.70 0.46 2.18
C GLU A 1 15.81 -0.70 1.73
N PRO A 2 15.34 -0.71 0.49
CA PRO A 2 14.54 -1.80 -0.03
C PRO A 2 15.39 -3.05 -0.30
N ARG A 3 14.75 -4.22 -0.21
CA ARG A 3 15.25 -5.45 -0.83
C ARG A 3 14.57 -5.63 -2.18
N VAL A 4 15.36 -5.90 -3.20
CA VAL A 4 14.84 -6.25 -4.52
C VAL A 4 14.39 -7.72 -4.50
N VAL A 5 13.11 -7.96 -4.75
CA VAL A 5 12.48 -9.29 -4.66
C VAL A 5 11.68 -9.57 -5.93
N PRO A 6 11.81 -10.76 -6.55
CA PRO A 6 10.92 -11.15 -7.63
C PRO A 6 9.54 -11.53 -7.08
N LEU A 7 8.46 -10.97 -7.64
CA LEU A 7 7.09 -11.27 -7.25
C LEU A 7 6.52 -12.36 -8.18
N GLY A 8 6.35 -13.59 -7.65
CA GLY A 8 5.72 -14.69 -8.39
C GLY A 8 6.66 -15.61 -9.19
N GLY A 9 7.98 -15.58 -8.92
CA GLY A 9 8.97 -16.52 -9.51
C GLY A 9 10.05 -15.84 -10.36
N PRO A 10 10.97 -16.60 -10.97
CA PRO A 10 12.19 -16.05 -11.56
C PRO A 10 12.03 -15.19 -12.83
N ARG A 11 10.83 -15.11 -13.40
CA ARG A 11 10.48 -14.21 -14.52
C ARG A 11 9.44 -13.18 -14.14
N ALA A 12 9.23 -12.98 -12.85
CA ALA A 12 8.20 -12.14 -12.31
C ALA A 12 8.66 -10.68 -12.24
N MET A 13 7.67 -9.82 -12.10
CA MET A 13 7.85 -8.40 -11.85
C MET A 13 8.74 -8.18 -10.61
N THR A 14 9.61 -7.21 -10.69
CA THR A 14 10.45 -6.80 -9.55
C THR A 14 9.66 -5.94 -8.59
N VAL A 15 9.78 -6.22 -7.29
CA VAL A 15 9.26 -5.36 -6.24
C VAL A 15 10.37 -4.92 -5.29
N TYR A 16 10.18 -3.74 -4.71
CA TYR A 16 11.08 -3.11 -3.75
C TYR A 16 10.48 -3.22 -2.36
N ARG A 17 10.93 -4.23 -1.58
CA ARG A 17 10.40 -4.53 -0.24
C ARG A 17 11.09 -3.72 0.82
N THR A 18 10.34 -2.79 1.44
CA THR A 18 10.84 -1.95 2.53
C THR A 18 10.42 -2.45 3.92
N LEU A 19 9.35 -3.23 4.02
CA LEU A 19 8.94 -3.99 5.21
C LEU A 19 8.54 -5.42 4.83
N PRO A 20 8.86 -6.46 5.66
CA PRO A 20 9.73 -6.39 6.83
C PRO A 20 11.21 -6.35 6.45
N GLN A 21 12.00 -5.72 7.30
CA GLN A 21 13.45 -5.70 7.25
C GLN A 21 14.05 -6.28 8.54
N ARG A 22 15.32 -6.72 8.48
CA ARG A 22 16.00 -7.23 9.70
C ARG A 22 16.08 -6.16 10.80
N ALA A 23 16.29 -4.90 10.40
CA ALA A 23 16.38 -3.79 11.35
C ALA A 23 15.01 -3.33 11.87
N ARG A 24 13.93 -3.54 11.08
CA ARG A 24 12.56 -3.12 11.40
C ARG A 24 11.55 -4.03 10.71
N SER A 25 10.74 -4.70 11.52
CA SER A 25 9.69 -5.59 10.99
C SER A 25 8.34 -4.90 10.83
N LEU A 26 8.09 -3.85 11.63
CA LEU A 26 6.79 -3.17 11.72
C LEU A 26 6.97 -1.65 11.75
N VAL A 27 5.95 -0.95 11.29
CA VAL A 27 5.66 0.45 11.61
C VAL A 27 4.22 0.48 12.11
N GLY A 28 4.01 0.64 13.43
CA GLY A 28 2.71 0.38 14.04
C GLY A 28 2.23 -1.04 13.69
N ALA A 29 1.05 -1.13 13.07
CA ALA A 29 0.49 -2.40 12.58
C ALA A 29 0.95 -2.78 11.15
N TRP A 30 1.55 -1.86 10.41
CA TRP A 30 2.06 -2.14 9.07
C TRP A 30 3.22 -3.13 9.13
N CYS A 31 3.03 -4.31 8.54
CA CYS A 31 3.98 -5.42 8.58
C CYS A 31 4.58 -5.79 7.22
N PHE A 32 4.10 -5.16 6.14
CA PHE A 32 4.58 -5.44 4.79
C PHE A 32 4.39 -4.22 3.89
N VAL A 33 5.42 -3.89 3.13
CA VAL A 33 5.42 -2.81 2.14
C VAL A 33 6.27 -3.23 0.95
N ASP A 34 5.62 -3.46 -0.19
CA ASP A 34 6.24 -3.70 -1.49
C ASP A 34 5.79 -2.60 -2.46
N SER A 35 6.71 -1.78 -2.93
CA SER A 35 6.49 -0.88 -4.06
C SER A 35 6.96 -1.53 -5.36
N TYR A 36 6.31 -1.22 -6.47
CA TYR A 36 6.64 -1.77 -7.78
C TYR A 36 6.30 -0.80 -8.91
N GLY A 37 7.07 -0.88 -9.95
CA GLY A 37 6.89 -0.10 -11.17
C GLY A 37 7.50 1.32 -11.12
N PRO A 38 7.24 2.12 -12.16
CA PRO A 38 6.46 1.76 -13.35
C PRO A 38 7.12 0.59 -14.12
N ASP A 39 6.36 -0.48 -14.31
CA ASP A 39 6.80 -1.72 -14.94
C ASP A 39 6.15 -1.89 -16.31
N ASP A 40 6.96 -2.12 -17.35
CA ASP A 40 6.47 -2.44 -18.70
C ASP A 40 5.99 -3.89 -18.74
N VAL A 41 4.68 -4.05 -18.74
CA VAL A 41 4.01 -5.37 -18.71
C VAL A 41 4.34 -6.22 -19.93
N ALA A 42 4.64 -5.61 -21.08
CA ALA A 42 5.05 -6.35 -22.27
C ALA A 42 6.41 -7.04 -22.09
N GLN A 43 7.29 -6.46 -21.28
CA GLN A 43 8.61 -7.01 -20.99
C GLN A 43 8.60 -7.98 -19.80
N SER A 44 7.98 -7.61 -18.69
CA SER A 44 7.97 -8.38 -17.44
C SER A 44 6.92 -9.50 -17.43
N GLY A 45 5.84 -9.33 -18.20
CA GLY A 45 4.63 -10.15 -18.13
C GLY A 45 3.65 -9.69 -17.06
N GLY A 46 3.94 -8.59 -16.35
CA GLY A 46 3.12 -7.98 -15.34
C GLY A 46 2.97 -8.81 -14.06
N MET A 47 2.00 -8.42 -13.23
CA MET A 47 1.71 -9.14 -12.00
C MET A 47 1.03 -10.48 -12.31
N LYS A 48 1.57 -11.56 -11.77
CA LYS A 48 1.04 -12.93 -11.88
C LYS A 48 1.22 -13.65 -10.54
N VAL A 49 0.43 -13.26 -9.56
CA VAL A 49 0.47 -13.87 -8.23
C VAL A 49 -0.59 -14.95 -8.15
N ALA A 50 -0.14 -16.21 -8.19
CA ALA A 50 -1.01 -17.36 -8.07
C ALA A 50 -1.70 -17.41 -6.71
N ARG A 51 -2.78 -18.21 -6.62
CA ARG A 51 -3.57 -18.34 -5.38
C ARG A 51 -2.68 -18.74 -4.20
N HIS A 52 -2.76 -17.93 -3.15
CA HIS A 52 -2.02 -18.10 -1.90
C HIS A 52 -2.87 -17.61 -0.71
N PRO A 53 -2.66 -18.14 0.51
CA PRO A 53 -3.49 -17.83 1.67
C PRO A 53 -2.92 -16.72 2.54
N HIS A 54 -3.83 -16.03 3.26
CA HIS A 54 -3.53 -15.11 4.36
C HIS A 54 -4.45 -15.40 5.55
N THR A 55 -3.97 -15.12 6.77
CA THR A 55 -4.75 -15.17 8.02
C THR A 55 -4.31 -14.05 8.96
N GLY A 56 -5.24 -13.50 9.74
CA GLY A 56 -4.95 -12.58 10.84
C GLY A 56 -4.35 -11.23 10.43
N LEU A 57 -4.53 -10.84 9.18
CA LEU A 57 -4.04 -9.58 8.61
C LEU A 57 -5.00 -9.06 7.54
N ALA A 58 -4.79 -7.84 7.08
CA ALA A 58 -5.38 -7.35 5.84
C ALA A 58 -4.29 -7.03 4.82
N THR A 59 -4.60 -7.28 3.54
CA THR A 59 -3.83 -6.81 2.40
C THR A 59 -4.47 -5.55 1.83
N VAL A 60 -3.66 -4.58 1.44
CA VAL A 60 -4.10 -3.29 0.91
C VAL A 60 -3.35 -3.05 -0.39
N SER A 61 -4.09 -2.98 -1.50
CA SER A 61 -3.53 -2.63 -2.81
C SER A 61 -3.87 -1.19 -3.13
N TRP A 62 -2.87 -0.42 -3.55
CA TRP A 62 -3.03 0.94 -4.05
C TRP A 62 -2.23 1.12 -5.33
N LEU A 63 -2.94 1.37 -6.45
CA LEU A 63 -2.31 1.55 -7.75
C LEU A 63 -2.17 3.04 -8.10
N PHE A 64 -1.04 3.36 -8.73
CA PHE A 64 -0.80 4.64 -9.40
C PHE A 64 -1.11 4.54 -10.90
N GLU A 65 -0.84 3.35 -11.51
CA GLU A 65 -1.11 3.06 -12.91
C GLU A 65 -1.37 1.57 -13.12
N GLY A 66 -2.15 1.24 -14.17
CA GLY A 66 -2.51 -0.12 -14.52
C GLY A 66 -3.74 -0.65 -13.77
N ARG A 67 -4.02 -1.93 -13.92
CA ARG A 67 -5.17 -2.62 -13.33
C ARG A 67 -4.82 -4.05 -12.95
N ILE A 68 -5.42 -4.53 -11.87
CA ILE A 68 -5.23 -5.88 -11.36
C ILE A 68 -6.60 -6.53 -11.13
N ASP A 69 -6.77 -7.76 -11.62
CA ASP A 69 -7.87 -8.64 -11.23
C ASP A 69 -7.52 -9.31 -9.91
N HIS A 70 -8.32 -9.06 -8.89
CA HIS A 70 -8.30 -9.75 -7.60
C HIS A 70 -9.43 -10.76 -7.53
N ILE A 71 -9.12 -12.01 -7.20
CA ILE A 71 -10.10 -13.09 -7.04
C ILE A 71 -9.79 -13.84 -5.74
N ASP A 72 -10.78 -13.99 -4.86
CA ASP A 72 -10.59 -14.64 -3.58
C ASP A 72 -11.47 -15.88 -3.33
N SER A 73 -11.19 -16.62 -2.26
CA SER A 73 -11.91 -17.83 -1.89
C SER A 73 -13.26 -17.59 -1.22
N ALA A 74 -13.58 -16.36 -0.85
CA ALA A 74 -14.91 -15.97 -0.37
C ALA A 74 -15.89 -15.69 -1.53
N GLY A 75 -15.41 -15.83 -2.79
CA GLY A 75 -16.20 -15.63 -4.00
C GLY A 75 -16.23 -14.18 -4.49
N ASN A 76 -15.35 -13.34 -3.96
CA ASN A 76 -15.24 -11.97 -4.43
C ASN A 76 -14.34 -11.90 -5.67
N TRP A 77 -14.71 -10.99 -6.55
CA TRP A 77 -13.89 -10.49 -7.65
C TRP A 77 -13.88 -8.96 -7.58
N ALA A 78 -12.72 -8.38 -7.70
CA ALA A 78 -12.56 -6.93 -7.78
C ALA A 78 -11.53 -6.55 -8.85
N LEU A 79 -11.85 -5.52 -9.62
CA LEU A 79 -10.90 -4.87 -10.47
C LEU A 79 -10.25 -3.72 -9.70
N VAL A 80 -9.01 -3.92 -9.28
CA VAL A 80 -8.20 -2.88 -8.61
C VAL A 80 -7.80 -1.82 -9.63
N ARG A 81 -8.07 -0.55 -9.34
CA ARG A 81 -7.84 0.59 -10.23
C ARG A 81 -6.98 1.66 -9.57
N PRO A 82 -6.29 2.49 -10.37
CA PRO A 82 -5.56 3.64 -9.85
C PRO A 82 -6.44 4.58 -9.03
N GLY A 83 -5.91 4.98 -7.85
CA GLY A 83 -6.59 5.89 -6.95
C GLY A 83 -7.81 5.32 -6.24
N GLU A 84 -7.97 3.99 -6.22
CA GLU A 84 -8.91 3.24 -5.39
C GLU A 84 -8.16 2.32 -4.44
N VAL A 85 -8.53 2.31 -3.17
CA VAL A 85 -8.04 1.30 -2.24
C VAL A 85 -8.84 0.02 -2.42
N ASN A 86 -8.14 -1.11 -2.45
CA ASN A 86 -8.71 -2.44 -2.35
C ASN A 86 -8.12 -3.08 -1.08
N LEU A 87 -8.99 -3.41 -0.13
CA LEU A 87 -8.62 -3.96 1.16
C LEU A 87 -9.27 -5.34 1.33
N MET A 88 -8.44 -6.38 1.36
CA MET A 88 -8.87 -7.73 1.69
C MET A 88 -8.56 -8.04 3.14
N ASN A 89 -9.59 -8.18 3.95
CA ASN A 89 -9.51 -8.67 5.31
C ASN A 89 -9.43 -10.20 5.28
N ALA A 90 -8.31 -10.75 5.70
CA ALA A 90 -8.12 -12.19 5.70
C ALA A 90 -8.77 -12.90 6.89
N GLY A 91 -8.87 -12.25 8.05
CA GLY A 91 -9.53 -12.80 9.23
C GLY A 91 -9.10 -14.24 9.55
N THR A 92 -10.08 -15.13 9.64
CA THR A 92 -9.89 -16.59 9.90
C THR A 92 -9.09 -17.30 8.81
N GLY A 93 -9.10 -16.76 7.60
CA GLY A 93 -8.34 -17.28 6.46
C GLY A 93 -9.04 -17.05 5.14
N ILE A 94 -8.30 -16.55 4.17
CA ILE A 94 -8.74 -16.35 2.79
C ILE A 94 -7.57 -16.66 1.87
N SER A 95 -7.85 -17.23 0.71
CA SER A 95 -6.86 -17.34 -0.35
C SER A 95 -7.26 -16.47 -1.53
N HIS A 96 -6.29 -15.80 -2.12
CA HIS A 96 -6.53 -14.95 -3.29
C HIS A 96 -5.45 -15.08 -4.36
N SER A 97 -5.75 -14.55 -5.53
CA SER A 97 -4.82 -14.39 -6.65
C SER A 97 -4.94 -12.99 -7.22
N GLU A 98 -3.85 -12.47 -7.76
CA GLU A 98 -3.76 -11.12 -8.33
C GLU A 98 -3.04 -11.20 -9.69
N TYR A 99 -3.72 -10.72 -10.74
CA TYR A 99 -3.18 -10.71 -12.11
C TYR A 99 -3.38 -9.35 -12.75
N SER A 100 -2.35 -8.84 -13.43
CA SER A 100 -2.54 -7.68 -14.32
C SER A 100 -3.60 -8.01 -15.37
N THR A 101 -4.50 -7.07 -15.64
CA THR A 101 -5.48 -7.24 -16.72
C THR A 101 -4.81 -7.24 -18.10
N ALA A 102 -5.45 -7.84 -19.08
CA ALA A 102 -4.89 -7.99 -20.42
C ALA A 102 -4.66 -6.65 -21.15
N ASP A 103 -5.33 -5.59 -20.73
CA ASP A 103 -5.21 -4.24 -21.28
C ASP A 103 -4.23 -3.35 -20.47
N THR A 104 -3.60 -3.86 -19.42
CA THR A 104 -2.58 -3.16 -18.66
C THR A 104 -1.25 -3.18 -19.40
N THR A 105 -0.76 -2.01 -19.78
CA THR A 105 0.54 -1.83 -20.45
C THR A 105 1.65 -1.44 -19.48
N THR A 106 1.31 -0.61 -18.49
CA THR A 106 2.20 -0.22 -17.40
C THR A 106 1.55 -0.57 -16.07
N LEU A 107 2.32 -1.16 -15.16
CA LEU A 107 1.87 -1.42 -13.80
C LEU A 107 2.74 -0.68 -12.79
N HIS A 108 2.09 0.17 -11.96
CA HIS A 108 2.76 0.93 -10.92
C HIS A 108 1.88 0.98 -9.68
N GLY A 109 2.42 0.60 -8.53
CA GLY A 109 1.62 0.54 -7.31
C GLY A 109 2.41 0.20 -6.06
N ILE A 110 1.65 0.01 -4.98
CA ILE A 110 2.16 -0.43 -3.69
C ILE A 110 1.23 -1.46 -3.10
N GLN A 111 1.81 -2.53 -2.56
CA GLN A 111 1.12 -3.55 -1.78
C GLN A 111 1.52 -3.41 -0.32
N LEU A 112 0.53 -3.27 0.54
CA LEU A 112 0.70 -3.09 1.97
C LEU A 112 -0.05 -4.19 2.73
N TRP A 113 0.48 -4.61 3.90
CA TRP A 113 -0.31 -5.42 4.83
C TRP A 113 -0.24 -4.81 6.22
N TYR A 114 -1.34 -4.92 6.96
CA TYR A 114 -1.32 -4.64 8.39
C TYR A 114 -1.79 -5.85 9.19
N ALA A 115 -1.11 -6.12 10.30
CA ALA A 115 -1.41 -7.21 11.20
C ALA A 115 -2.59 -6.87 12.11
N PHE A 116 -3.46 -7.84 12.37
CA PHE A 116 -4.57 -7.64 13.31
C PHE A 116 -4.12 -7.83 14.76
N PRO A 117 -4.70 -7.05 15.69
CA PRO A 117 -4.66 -7.38 17.10
C PRO A 117 -5.28 -8.76 17.34
N ASP A 118 -4.80 -9.48 18.34
CA ASP A 118 -5.22 -10.86 18.62
C ASP A 118 -6.75 -11.03 18.68
N LYS A 119 -7.45 -10.08 19.30
CA LYS A 119 -8.93 -10.10 19.42
C LYS A 119 -9.67 -10.05 18.07
N TYR A 120 -9.02 -9.65 16.98
CA TYR A 120 -9.64 -9.51 15.65
C TYR A 120 -9.08 -10.47 14.60
N ARG A 121 -8.07 -11.26 14.93
CA ARG A 121 -7.43 -12.16 13.96
C ARG A 121 -8.32 -13.25 13.41
N PHE A 122 -9.44 -13.53 14.07
CA PHE A 122 -10.44 -14.54 13.68
C PHE A 122 -11.76 -13.92 13.21
N THR A 123 -11.75 -12.70 12.69
CA THR A 123 -12.94 -12.09 12.07
C THR A 123 -13.26 -12.78 10.75
N GLU A 124 -14.50 -12.60 10.29
CA GLU A 124 -14.92 -13.08 8.97
C GLU A 124 -14.13 -12.37 7.87
N PRO A 125 -13.66 -13.08 6.83
CA PRO A 125 -13.04 -12.47 5.68
C PRO A 125 -13.98 -11.50 4.96
N SER A 126 -13.42 -10.42 4.44
CA SER A 126 -14.16 -9.44 3.64
C SER A 126 -13.27 -8.78 2.60
N LEU A 127 -13.90 -8.17 1.60
CA LEU A 127 -13.25 -7.36 0.59
C LEU A 127 -13.95 -6.01 0.52
N ASP A 128 -13.21 -4.95 0.78
CA ASP A 128 -13.67 -3.57 0.75
C ASP A 128 -12.93 -2.80 -0.36
N TRP A 129 -13.60 -1.87 -1.00
CA TRP A 129 -13.00 -0.93 -1.91
C TRP A 129 -13.54 0.47 -1.70
N TYR A 130 -12.72 1.48 -1.95
CA TYR A 130 -13.11 2.88 -1.79
C TYR A 130 -12.28 3.77 -2.69
N ARG A 131 -12.92 4.74 -3.31
CA ARG A 131 -12.26 5.82 -4.05
C ARG A 131 -12.30 7.09 -3.22
N PRO A 132 -11.19 7.49 -2.57
CA PRO A 132 -11.14 8.73 -1.81
C PRO A 132 -11.23 9.95 -2.72
N ASN A 133 -11.83 11.02 -2.19
CA ASN A 133 -11.74 12.32 -2.79
C ASN A 133 -10.28 12.78 -2.82
N GLU A 134 -9.94 13.57 -3.83
CA GLU A 134 -8.66 14.26 -3.85
C GLU A 134 -8.81 15.59 -3.11
N ILE A 135 -7.94 15.86 -2.14
CA ILE A 135 -7.85 17.11 -1.41
C ILE A 135 -6.62 17.88 -1.87
N PHE A 136 -6.68 19.21 -1.74
CA PHE A 136 -5.66 20.09 -2.31
C PHE A 136 -5.20 21.09 -1.26
N GLY A 137 -3.92 21.43 -1.32
CA GLY A 137 -3.30 22.54 -0.62
C GLY A 137 -2.38 23.31 -1.54
N ASP A 138 -1.56 24.19 -0.97
CA ASP A 138 -0.63 25.01 -1.75
C ASP A 138 0.54 24.13 -2.28
N GLY A 139 0.52 23.85 -3.57
CA GLY A 139 1.49 23.01 -4.25
C GLY A 139 1.44 21.52 -3.89
N TRP A 140 0.33 21.03 -3.30
CA TRP A 140 0.17 19.61 -3.01
C TRP A 140 -1.27 19.13 -3.19
N ARG A 141 -1.40 17.84 -3.40
CA ARG A 141 -2.69 17.11 -3.38
C ARG A 141 -2.53 15.77 -2.69
N ALA A 142 -3.63 15.27 -2.11
CA ALA A 142 -3.60 14.00 -1.41
C ALA A 142 -4.91 13.22 -1.54
N LYS A 143 -4.82 11.91 -1.31
CA LYS A 143 -5.94 10.97 -1.22
C LYS A 143 -5.76 10.12 0.03
N VAL A 144 -6.70 10.22 0.97
CA VAL A 144 -6.69 9.44 2.22
C VAL A 144 -7.48 8.18 2.02
N PHE A 145 -6.79 7.05 1.85
CA PHE A 145 -7.44 5.78 1.55
C PHE A 145 -7.72 4.94 2.81
N LEU A 146 -7.03 5.15 3.94
CA LEU A 146 -7.31 4.53 5.23
C LEU A 146 -7.11 5.51 6.38
N GLY A 147 -7.93 5.38 7.43
CA GLY A 147 -7.85 6.21 8.63
C GLY A 147 -8.17 7.68 8.38
N ASP A 148 -7.53 8.56 9.12
CA ASP A 148 -7.70 10.00 8.97
C ASP A 148 -6.35 10.75 9.01
N VAL A 149 -6.22 11.75 8.15
CA VAL A 149 -5.10 12.69 8.08
C VAL A 149 -5.49 13.88 7.19
N LEU A 150 -4.84 15.02 7.35
CA LEU A 150 -5.07 16.22 6.51
C LEU A 150 -6.55 16.67 6.48
N GLY A 151 -7.30 16.40 7.55
CA GLY A 151 -8.71 16.77 7.66
C GLY A 151 -9.70 15.83 6.95
N GLU A 152 -9.21 14.79 6.27
CA GLU A 152 -10.04 13.79 5.59
C GLU A 152 -10.04 12.44 6.31
N ARG A 153 -11.15 11.72 6.18
CA ARG A 153 -11.33 10.39 6.77
C ARG A 153 -11.85 9.40 5.74
N SER A 154 -11.16 8.26 5.63
CA SER A 154 -11.64 7.11 4.87
C SER A 154 -12.77 6.40 5.63
N PRO A 155 -13.86 5.98 4.92
CA PRO A 155 -14.91 5.16 5.52
C PRO A 155 -14.53 3.68 5.65
N VAL A 156 -13.38 3.26 5.08
CA VAL A 156 -12.94 1.87 5.11
C VAL A 156 -12.61 1.46 6.54
N LYS A 157 -13.24 0.37 6.97
CA LYS A 157 -13.07 -0.14 8.33
C LYS A 157 -11.71 -0.79 8.50
N THR A 158 -11.02 -0.40 9.56
CA THR A 158 -9.79 -1.05 10.02
C THR A 158 -9.98 -1.58 11.45
N TYR A 159 -9.26 -2.66 11.81
CA TYR A 159 -9.35 -3.29 13.13
C TYR A 159 -8.38 -2.71 14.16
N ILE A 160 -7.55 -1.78 13.73
CA ILE A 160 -6.63 -1.01 14.56
C ILE A 160 -6.55 0.40 13.98
N PRO A 161 -6.40 1.45 14.79
CA PRO A 161 -6.13 2.78 14.27
C PRO A 161 -4.86 2.76 13.41
N LEU A 162 -4.99 3.17 12.16
CA LEU A 162 -3.89 3.31 11.22
C LEU A 162 -4.28 4.29 10.11
N THR A 163 -3.29 4.86 9.46
CA THR A 163 -3.46 5.82 8.38
C THR A 163 -2.72 5.37 7.13
N GLY A 164 -3.36 5.56 5.99
CA GLY A 164 -2.77 5.40 4.66
C GLY A 164 -3.23 6.52 3.74
N ALA A 165 -2.27 7.23 3.15
CA ALA A 165 -2.55 8.31 2.21
C ALA A 165 -1.50 8.35 1.09
N GLU A 166 -1.94 8.73 -0.11
CA GLU A 166 -1.05 9.17 -1.19
C GLU A 166 -0.96 10.70 -1.14
N ILE A 167 0.25 11.23 -1.17
CA ILE A 167 0.52 12.66 -1.22
C ILE A 167 1.39 12.94 -2.43
N ARG A 168 0.99 13.89 -3.25
CA ARG A 168 1.75 14.38 -4.40
C ARG A 168 2.12 15.83 -4.20
N LEU A 169 3.41 16.13 -4.29
CA LEU A 169 3.95 17.47 -4.16
C LEU A 169 4.40 17.99 -5.53
N GLU A 170 4.16 19.26 -5.80
CA GLU A 170 4.82 19.99 -6.88
C GLU A 170 6.29 20.20 -6.54
N ALA A 171 7.11 20.47 -7.55
CA ALA A 171 8.53 20.72 -7.32
C ALA A 171 8.73 21.95 -6.42
N GLY A 172 9.44 21.76 -5.32
CA GLY A 172 9.71 22.80 -4.31
C GLY A 172 8.58 23.05 -3.30
N ALA A 173 7.44 22.36 -3.44
CA ALA A 173 6.34 22.46 -2.47
C ALA A 173 6.61 21.61 -1.22
N SER A 174 5.93 21.97 -0.14
CA SER A 174 5.95 21.24 1.13
C SER A 174 4.56 21.13 1.73
N VAL A 175 4.35 20.14 2.57
CA VAL A 175 3.14 19.99 3.38
C VAL A 175 3.53 19.68 4.81
N GLU A 176 2.89 20.36 5.76
CA GLU A 176 2.97 20.03 7.17
C GLU A 176 1.81 19.11 7.53
N ILE A 177 2.08 18.03 8.23
CA ILE A 177 1.10 17.02 8.59
C ILE A 177 1.15 16.83 10.11
N ASP A 178 0.04 17.16 10.77
CA ASP A 178 -0.15 16.84 12.18
C ASP A 178 -0.32 15.33 12.34
N LEU A 179 0.67 14.70 12.93
CA LEU A 179 0.69 13.26 13.18
C LEU A 179 0.37 12.98 14.65
N ASN A 180 -0.33 11.86 14.89
CA ASN A 180 -0.54 11.40 16.26
C ASN A 180 0.79 10.95 16.87
N SER A 181 1.26 11.63 17.90
CA SER A 181 2.54 11.36 18.58
C SER A 181 2.60 9.99 19.28
N GLU A 182 1.46 9.34 19.50
CA GLU A 182 1.38 7.98 20.07
C GLU A 182 1.48 6.88 18.99
N HIS A 183 1.56 7.26 17.72
CA HIS A 183 1.70 6.31 16.61
C HIS A 183 3.09 6.39 15.96
N GLU A 184 3.59 5.27 15.50
CA GLU A 184 4.71 5.23 14.57
C GLU A 184 4.22 5.58 13.15
N HIS A 185 5.02 6.36 12.43
CA HIS A 185 4.72 6.74 11.06
C HIS A 185 5.86 6.39 10.12
N ALA A 186 5.54 6.29 8.83
CA ALA A 186 6.53 6.17 7.79
C ALA A 186 6.07 6.82 6.50
N VAL A 187 7.02 7.30 5.72
CA VAL A 187 6.81 7.80 4.37
C VAL A 187 7.57 6.91 3.40
N GLN A 188 6.83 6.24 2.50
CA GLN A 188 7.41 5.49 1.40
C GLN A 188 7.61 6.44 0.22
N GLN A 189 8.85 6.65 -0.19
CA GLN A 189 9.15 7.38 -1.41
C GLN A 189 8.76 6.52 -2.62
N ILE A 190 8.02 7.10 -3.55
CA ILE A 190 7.52 6.41 -4.75
C ILE A 190 8.16 7.00 -6.02
N SER A 191 8.30 8.33 -6.07
CA SER A 191 8.90 9.01 -7.22
C SER A 191 9.39 10.42 -6.86
N GLY A 192 10.34 10.93 -7.59
CA GLY A 192 10.91 12.27 -7.40
C GLY A 192 11.77 12.40 -6.14
N ALA A 193 12.40 13.55 -5.94
CA ALA A 193 13.18 13.82 -4.74
C ALA A 193 12.26 14.25 -3.59
N VAL A 194 12.26 13.46 -2.51
CA VAL A 194 11.41 13.68 -1.33
C VAL A 194 12.28 13.94 -0.11
N TYR A 195 11.85 14.88 0.73
CA TYR A 195 12.46 15.17 2.03
C TYR A 195 11.43 15.01 3.14
N VAL A 196 11.82 14.37 4.23
CA VAL A 196 11.00 14.23 5.44
C VAL A 196 11.75 14.87 6.58
N ASN A 197 11.17 15.89 7.21
CA ASN A 197 11.82 16.68 8.27
C ASN A 197 13.22 17.18 7.90
N GLY A 198 13.37 17.66 6.67
CA GLY A 198 14.64 18.17 6.13
C GLY A 198 15.67 17.12 5.71
N SER A 199 15.38 15.84 5.91
CA SER A 199 16.25 14.73 5.49
C SER A 199 15.80 14.14 4.17
N ALA A 200 16.71 13.98 3.22
CA ALA A 200 16.42 13.33 1.94
C ALA A 200 16.05 11.85 2.14
N VAL A 201 15.00 11.41 1.47
CA VAL A 201 14.61 10.01 1.39
C VAL A 201 15.12 9.44 0.07
N PRO A 202 16.06 8.50 0.08
CA PRO A 202 16.56 7.90 -1.15
C PRO A 202 15.44 7.16 -1.92
N ASP A 203 15.66 6.96 -3.22
CA ASP A 203 14.69 6.30 -4.09
C ASP A 203 14.29 4.93 -3.56
N ASP A 204 12.98 4.62 -3.62
CA ASP A 204 12.34 3.40 -3.14
C ASP A 204 12.51 3.14 -1.62
N ASN A 205 13.05 4.08 -0.86
CA ASN A 205 13.22 3.91 0.58
C ASN A 205 11.98 4.32 1.36
N LEU A 206 11.91 3.76 2.58
CA LEU A 206 10.92 4.13 3.58
C LEU A 206 11.60 4.95 4.67
N ALA A 207 11.16 6.20 4.83
CA ALA A 207 11.56 7.05 5.95
C ALA A 207 10.69 6.74 7.16
N PHE A 208 11.31 6.33 8.26
CA PHE A 208 10.62 6.08 9.52
C PHE A 208 10.58 7.35 10.38
N VAL A 209 9.41 7.64 10.93
CA VAL A 209 9.20 8.73 11.90
C VAL A 209 8.80 8.08 13.23
N PRO A 210 9.68 8.15 14.25
CA PRO A 210 9.44 7.52 15.55
C PRO A 210 8.32 8.22 16.32
N LEU A 211 7.90 7.58 17.41
CA LEU A 211 7.06 8.19 18.45
C LEU A 211 7.76 9.43 19.01
N GLY A 212 7.02 10.49 19.34
CA GLY A 212 7.60 11.67 19.95
C GLY A 212 6.70 12.87 19.97
#